data_84a20ce8bfe8001f7bcbc735d52f27b7
#
_entry.id   84a20ce8bfe8001f7bcbc735d52f27b7
#
_cell.length_a   1.000
_cell.length_b   1.000
_cell.length_c   1.000
_cell.angle_alpha   90.00
_cell.angle_beta   90.00
_cell.angle_gamma   90.00
#
_symmetry.space_group_name_H-M   'P 1'
#
loop_
_entity.id
_entity.type
_entity.pdbx_description
1 polymer ?
#
loop_
_entity_poly.entity_id
_entity_poly.type
_entity_poly.pdbx_seq_one_letter_code
_entity_poly.pdbx_strand_id
1 'polypeptide(L)'
;MKFIDKDLKAVQEARVLMEEAAEAKKTLALFEQKKLDRIAACMMDALELKLEQLTEEAVRETGYGDAKDQLLQAKLLIKKMRKTLEPMKCVGVLSTDEAQGVLEIGVPMGVIAAAAPAVSPVAAVLSAAVCAVKSGNAIVFAPHPRAVKTTVRTVHILEEAALEAGLVRGALSCSETAAKEGAIELLSHPETNLILN
;
A
#
# COMPACT_ATOMS: atom_id res chain seq x y z
N MET A 1 -31.24 20.58 1.73
CA MET A 1 -30.73 19.21 1.69
C MET A 1 -29.72 19.16 0.53
N LYS A 2 -28.41 19.01 0.79
CA LYS A 2 -27.42 18.86 -0.29
C LYS A 2 -27.43 17.39 -0.70
N PHE A 3 -27.91 17.09 -1.90
CA PHE A 3 -27.72 15.77 -2.51
C PHE A 3 -26.24 15.67 -2.92
N ILE A 4 -25.50 14.79 -2.27
CA ILE A 4 -24.14 14.44 -2.70
C ILE A 4 -24.27 13.10 -3.42
N ASP A 5 -23.97 13.11 -4.72
CA ASP A 5 -23.85 11.89 -5.48
C ASP A 5 -22.59 11.15 -5.02
N LYS A 6 -22.80 9.97 -4.42
CA LYS A 6 -21.71 9.17 -3.85
C LYS A 6 -20.76 8.66 -4.93
N ASP A 7 -21.27 8.33 -6.09
CA ASP A 7 -20.51 7.75 -7.18
C ASP A 7 -19.61 8.81 -7.82
N LEU A 8 -20.13 10.01 -8.06
CA LEU A 8 -19.33 11.15 -8.53
C LEU A 8 -18.26 11.56 -7.50
N LYS A 9 -18.60 11.53 -6.20
CA LYS A 9 -17.62 11.79 -5.16
C LYS A 9 -16.50 10.77 -5.18
N ALA A 10 -16.81 9.48 -5.30
CA ALA A 10 -15.82 8.41 -5.33
C ALA A 10 -14.90 8.50 -6.56
N VAL A 11 -15.46 8.83 -7.73
CA VAL A 11 -14.69 9.06 -8.96
C VAL A 11 -13.75 10.25 -8.79
N GLN A 12 -14.24 11.37 -8.26
CA GLN A 12 -13.41 12.55 -8.05
C GLN A 12 -12.29 12.29 -7.04
N GLU A 13 -12.59 11.58 -5.94
CA GLU A 13 -11.61 11.16 -4.95
C GLU A 13 -10.52 10.28 -5.57
N ALA A 14 -10.91 9.29 -6.37
CA ALA A 14 -9.97 8.41 -7.06
C ALA A 14 -9.01 9.20 -7.97
N ARG A 15 -9.51 10.17 -8.74
CA ARG A 15 -8.69 11.03 -9.61
C ARG A 15 -7.67 11.83 -8.82
N VAL A 16 -8.11 12.50 -7.75
CA VAL A 16 -7.22 13.30 -6.90
C VAL A 16 -6.10 12.43 -6.32
N LEU A 17 -6.43 11.26 -5.75
CA LEU A 17 -5.45 10.36 -5.18
C LEU A 17 -4.46 9.83 -6.23
N MET A 18 -4.92 9.54 -7.44
CA MET A 18 -4.05 9.08 -8.53
C MET A 18 -3.13 10.18 -9.05
N GLU A 19 -3.61 11.41 -9.15
CA GLU A 19 -2.79 12.59 -9.51
C GLU A 19 -1.71 12.85 -8.44
N GLU A 20 -2.06 12.80 -7.16
CA GLU A 20 -1.10 12.93 -6.04
C GLU A 20 -0.06 11.81 -6.07
N ALA A 21 -0.47 10.57 -6.33
CA ALA A 21 0.44 9.42 -6.44
C ALA A 21 1.38 9.55 -7.66
N ALA A 22 0.88 10.07 -8.78
CA ALA A 22 1.68 10.34 -9.98
C ALA A 22 2.73 11.43 -9.74
N GLU A 23 2.42 12.44 -8.93
CA GLU A 23 3.40 13.44 -8.53
C GLU A 23 4.41 12.86 -7.54
N ALA A 24 3.96 12.10 -6.54
CA ALA A 24 4.82 11.43 -5.58
C ALA A 24 5.80 10.46 -6.25
N LYS A 25 5.38 9.73 -7.28
CA LYS A 25 6.20 8.81 -8.09
C LYS A 25 7.49 9.48 -8.59
N LYS A 26 7.44 10.74 -8.99
CA LYS A 26 8.61 11.48 -9.50
C LYS A 26 9.70 11.64 -8.42
N THR A 27 9.28 11.90 -7.19
CA THR A 27 10.22 12.01 -6.05
C THR A 27 10.71 10.64 -5.61
N LEU A 28 9.84 9.62 -5.58
CA LEU A 28 10.21 8.25 -5.22
C LEU A 28 11.26 7.66 -6.14
N ALA A 29 11.24 8.00 -7.43
CA ALA A 29 12.25 7.55 -8.39
C ALA A 29 13.68 7.98 -8.04
N LEU A 30 13.85 8.98 -7.17
CA LEU A 30 15.13 9.47 -6.70
C LEU A 30 15.59 8.83 -5.39
N PHE A 31 14.76 7.95 -4.79
CA PHE A 31 15.10 7.34 -3.51
C PHE A 31 16.05 6.15 -3.70
N GLU A 32 17.08 6.13 -2.87
CA GLU A 32 17.99 4.98 -2.78
C GLU A 32 17.34 3.84 -1.99
N GLN A 33 17.77 2.60 -2.25
CA GLN A 33 17.26 1.40 -1.57
C GLN A 33 17.29 1.52 -0.04
N LYS A 34 18.38 2.03 0.53
CA LYS A 34 18.51 2.20 1.99
C LYS A 34 17.41 3.06 2.62
N LYS A 35 16.98 4.11 1.91
CA LYS A 35 15.90 4.96 2.38
C LYS A 35 14.57 4.23 2.33
N LEU A 36 14.28 3.52 1.24
CA LEU A 36 13.08 2.70 1.08
C LEU A 36 13.01 1.57 2.10
N ASP A 37 14.14 0.90 2.38
CA ASP A 37 14.24 -0.15 3.39
C ASP A 37 13.90 0.36 4.80
N ARG A 38 14.43 1.55 5.16
CA ARG A 38 14.13 2.19 6.44
C ARG A 38 12.64 2.53 6.55
N ILE A 39 12.04 3.09 5.49
CA ILE A 39 10.60 3.42 5.48
C ILE A 39 9.78 2.13 5.64
N ALA A 40 10.07 1.09 4.87
CA ALA A 40 9.38 -0.19 4.95
C ALA A 40 9.48 -0.84 6.34
N ALA A 41 10.63 -0.74 7.00
CA ALA A 41 10.81 -1.22 8.37
C ALA A 41 9.93 -0.43 9.37
N CYS A 42 9.94 0.91 9.30
CA CYS A 42 9.11 1.75 10.17
C CYS A 42 7.61 1.48 9.99
N MET A 43 7.15 1.24 8.76
CA MET A 43 5.76 0.85 8.48
C MET A 43 5.40 -0.46 9.19
N MET A 44 6.24 -1.48 9.10
CA MET A 44 6.01 -2.76 9.77
C MET A 44 6.03 -2.63 11.31
N ASP A 45 6.96 -1.83 11.87
CA ASP A 45 7.05 -1.59 13.32
C ASP A 45 5.79 -0.90 13.85
N ALA A 46 5.33 0.15 13.17
CA ALA A 46 4.16 0.91 13.58
C ALA A 46 2.88 0.06 13.54
N LEU A 47 2.71 -0.74 12.49
CA LEU A 47 1.52 -1.57 12.37
C LEU A 47 1.54 -2.74 13.38
N GLU A 48 2.71 -3.33 13.65
CA GLU A 48 2.86 -4.43 14.61
C GLU A 48 2.30 -4.06 15.99
N LEU A 49 2.49 -2.81 16.43
CA LEU A 49 1.97 -2.27 17.68
C LEU A 49 0.44 -2.13 17.72
N LYS A 50 -0.23 -2.13 16.56
CA LYS A 50 -1.67 -1.90 16.42
C LYS A 50 -2.44 -3.13 15.94
N LEU A 51 -1.75 -4.25 15.68
CA LEU A 51 -2.36 -5.44 15.07
C LEU A 51 -3.55 -5.98 15.85
N GLU A 52 -3.45 -6.09 17.18
CA GLU A 52 -4.52 -6.66 18.01
C GLU A 52 -5.81 -5.87 17.84
N GLN A 53 -5.72 -4.56 17.96
CA GLN A 53 -6.87 -3.66 17.77
C GLN A 53 -7.42 -3.73 16.35
N LEU A 54 -6.54 -3.70 15.33
CA LEU A 54 -6.95 -3.71 13.93
C LEU A 54 -7.62 -5.03 13.51
N THR A 55 -7.14 -6.17 14.01
CA THR A 55 -7.73 -7.47 13.68
C THR A 55 -9.09 -7.67 14.35
N GLU A 56 -9.29 -7.17 15.58
CA GLU A 56 -10.61 -7.14 16.21
C GLU A 56 -11.59 -6.24 15.45
N GLU A 57 -11.14 -5.06 15.01
CA GLU A 57 -11.94 -4.14 14.19
C GLU A 57 -12.30 -4.77 12.85
N ALA A 58 -11.35 -5.44 12.19
CA ALA A 58 -11.56 -6.13 10.93
C ALA A 58 -12.67 -7.18 11.02
N VAL A 59 -12.60 -8.05 12.02
CA VAL A 59 -13.63 -9.08 12.23
C VAL A 59 -14.99 -8.47 12.57
N ARG A 60 -15.00 -7.41 13.39
CA ARG A 60 -16.25 -6.70 13.75
C ARG A 60 -16.90 -6.03 12.54
N GLU A 61 -16.10 -5.43 11.66
CA GLU A 61 -16.59 -4.73 10.46
C GLU A 61 -17.02 -5.71 9.37
N THR A 62 -16.21 -6.72 9.09
CA THR A 62 -16.40 -7.61 7.95
C THR A 62 -17.28 -8.81 8.25
N GLY A 63 -17.26 -9.28 9.50
CA GLY A 63 -17.86 -10.55 9.91
C GLY A 63 -17.09 -11.78 9.43
N TYR A 64 -15.86 -11.62 8.91
CA TYR A 64 -15.05 -12.73 8.39
C TYR A 64 -13.94 -13.15 9.35
N GLY A 65 -13.84 -14.46 9.57
CA GLY A 65 -12.76 -15.09 10.33
C GLY A 65 -12.83 -14.86 11.84
N ASP A 66 -11.73 -15.18 12.50
CA ASP A 66 -11.50 -14.97 13.93
C ASP A 66 -10.37 -13.98 14.16
N ALA A 67 -10.51 -13.10 15.16
CA ALA A 67 -9.53 -12.04 15.41
C ALA A 67 -8.17 -12.58 15.85
N LYS A 68 -8.13 -13.70 16.61
CA LYS A 68 -6.87 -14.31 17.04
C LYS A 68 -6.12 -14.95 15.87
N ASP A 69 -6.86 -15.58 14.96
CA ASP A 69 -6.29 -16.18 13.76
C ASP A 69 -5.75 -15.11 12.82
N GLN A 70 -6.50 -14.00 12.60
CA GLN A 70 -6.03 -12.87 11.80
C GLN A 70 -4.81 -12.20 12.45
N LEU A 71 -4.77 -12.07 13.78
CA LEU A 71 -3.62 -11.54 14.51
C LEU A 71 -2.39 -12.43 14.33
N LEU A 72 -2.56 -13.76 14.50
CA LEU A 72 -1.48 -14.72 14.28
C LEU A 72 -0.96 -14.65 12.85
N GLN A 73 -1.85 -14.63 11.86
CA GLN A 73 -1.51 -14.49 10.44
C GLN A 73 -0.69 -13.23 10.19
N ALA A 74 -1.14 -12.07 10.70
CA ALA A 74 -0.46 -10.79 10.50
C ALA A 74 0.93 -10.76 11.17
N LYS A 75 1.08 -11.29 12.38
CA LYS A 75 2.37 -11.42 13.06
C LYS A 75 3.35 -12.32 12.30
N LEU A 76 2.87 -13.47 11.82
CA LEU A 76 3.68 -14.38 11.01
C LEU A 76 4.07 -13.76 9.67
N LEU A 77 3.16 -12.99 9.06
CA LEU A 77 3.43 -12.25 7.83
C LEU A 77 4.55 -11.23 8.04
N ILE A 78 4.47 -10.38 9.07
CA ILE A 78 5.52 -9.38 9.38
C ILE A 78 6.86 -10.08 9.58
N LYS A 79 6.90 -11.12 10.40
CA LYS A 79 8.13 -11.90 10.64
C LYS A 79 8.72 -12.45 9.35
N LYS A 80 7.88 -12.99 8.46
CA LYS A 80 8.30 -13.53 7.17
C LYS A 80 8.77 -12.42 6.23
N MET A 81 8.03 -11.31 6.17
CA MET A 81 8.39 -10.16 5.34
C MET A 81 9.73 -9.57 5.75
N ARG A 82 9.98 -9.34 7.04
CA ARG A 82 11.29 -8.89 7.52
C ARG A 82 12.41 -9.79 7.01
N LYS A 83 12.29 -11.10 7.24
CA LYS A 83 13.32 -12.07 6.81
C LYS A 83 13.53 -12.09 5.30
N THR A 84 12.45 -11.95 4.52
CA THR A 84 12.52 -12.08 3.05
C THR A 84 12.89 -10.77 2.37
N LEU A 85 12.31 -9.65 2.83
CA LEU A 85 12.49 -8.35 2.16
C LEU A 85 13.78 -7.66 2.56
N GLU A 86 14.27 -7.85 3.80
CA GLU A 86 15.47 -7.16 4.28
C GLU A 86 16.68 -7.33 3.34
N PRO A 87 17.04 -8.55 2.87
CA PRO A 87 18.16 -8.72 1.95
C PRO A 87 17.86 -8.35 0.49
N MET A 88 16.58 -8.11 0.14
CA MET A 88 16.19 -7.85 -1.25
C MET A 88 16.54 -6.43 -1.66
N LYS A 89 17.25 -6.30 -2.77
CA LYS A 89 17.45 -5.03 -3.47
C LYS A 89 16.45 -4.96 -4.63
N CYS A 90 15.66 -3.88 -4.68
CA CYS A 90 14.59 -3.70 -5.65
C CYS A 90 14.82 -2.54 -6.62
N VAL A 91 15.68 -1.57 -6.23
CA VAL A 91 15.95 -0.37 -7.04
C VAL A 91 17.44 -0.13 -7.19
N GLY A 92 17.83 0.51 -8.30
CA GLY A 92 19.21 0.77 -8.66
C GLY A 92 19.92 -0.47 -9.22
N VAL A 93 21.25 -0.49 -9.23
CA VAL A 93 22.01 -1.63 -9.75
C VAL A 93 21.80 -2.84 -8.85
N LEU A 94 21.20 -3.90 -9.38
CA LEU A 94 20.90 -5.16 -8.68
C LEU A 94 22.10 -6.10 -8.75
N SER A 95 22.64 -6.32 -9.95
CA SER A 95 23.81 -7.16 -10.19
C SER A 95 24.66 -6.62 -11.35
N THR A 96 25.93 -7.03 -11.38
CA THR A 96 26.86 -6.75 -12.48
C THR A 96 27.58 -8.04 -12.81
N ASP A 97 27.47 -8.50 -14.05
CA ASP A 97 28.22 -9.62 -14.60
C ASP A 97 29.29 -9.05 -15.56
N GLU A 98 30.50 -8.90 -15.05
CA GLU A 98 31.63 -8.36 -15.84
C GLU A 98 32.05 -9.32 -16.97
N ALA A 99 31.84 -10.63 -16.79
CA ALA A 99 32.24 -11.63 -17.80
C ALA A 99 31.35 -11.60 -19.04
N GLN A 100 30.07 -11.28 -18.82
CA GLN A 100 29.06 -11.16 -19.90
C GLN A 100 28.82 -9.70 -20.30
N GLY A 101 29.36 -8.73 -19.57
CA GLY A 101 29.12 -7.31 -19.81
C GLY A 101 27.64 -6.90 -19.54
N VAL A 102 26.96 -7.59 -18.60
CA VAL A 102 25.55 -7.36 -18.27
C VAL A 102 25.42 -6.60 -16.95
N LEU A 103 24.56 -5.57 -16.96
CA LEU A 103 24.16 -4.81 -15.79
C LEU A 103 22.64 -4.94 -15.59
N GLU A 104 22.23 -5.45 -14.44
CA GLU A 104 20.82 -5.50 -14.05
C GLU A 104 20.46 -4.29 -13.20
N ILE A 105 19.41 -3.57 -13.61
CA ILE A 105 18.94 -2.37 -12.91
C ILE A 105 17.46 -2.56 -12.54
N GLY A 106 17.18 -2.49 -11.24
CA GLY A 106 15.79 -2.42 -10.73
C GLY A 106 15.23 -1.01 -10.89
N VAL A 107 14.03 -0.92 -11.44
CA VAL A 107 13.30 0.34 -11.59
C VAL A 107 11.88 0.19 -11.06
N PRO A 108 11.32 1.21 -10.39
CA PRO A 108 9.91 1.18 -9.97
C PRO A 108 8.95 1.07 -11.16
N MET A 109 7.85 0.37 -10.98
CA MET A 109 6.76 0.30 -11.97
C MET A 109 6.03 1.64 -12.11
N GLY A 110 5.87 2.35 -11.00
CA GLY A 110 5.20 3.65 -10.97
C GLY A 110 4.09 3.72 -9.93
N VAL A 111 2.85 3.96 -10.36
CA VAL A 111 1.67 4.00 -9.48
C VAL A 111 0.94 2.65 -9.52
N ILE A 112 0.69 2.10 -8.34
CA ILE A 112 -0.04 0.84 -8.15
C ILE A 112 -1.46 1.17 -7.67
N ALA A 113 -2.45 0.68 -8.40
CA ALA A 113 -3.84 0.65 -7.95
C ALA A 113 -4.14 -0.71 -7.31
N ALA A 114 -4.55 -0.71 -6.04
CA ALA A 114 -4.74 -1.93 -5.27
C ALA A 114 -6.19 -2.08 -4.80
N ALA A 115 -6.86 -3.18 -5.16
CA ALA A 115 -8.16 -3.54 -4.60
C ALA A 115 -7.95 -4.30 -3.29
N ALA A 116 -8.27 -3.66 -2.16
CA ALA A 116 -8.13 -4.29 -0.85
C ALA A 116 -9.29 -5.26 -0.58
N PRO A 117 -9.02 -6.52 -0.17
CA PRO A 117 -10.05 -7.52 0.06
C PRO A 117 -10.79 -7.30 1.40
N ALA A 118 -11.97 -7.93 1.55
CA ALA A 118 -12.66 -7.97 2.83
C ALA A 118 -12.13 -9.06 3.77
N VAL A 119 -11.50 -10.09 3.23
CA VAL A 119 -10.92 -11.19 4.02
C VAL A 119 -9.48 -10.80 4.39
N SER A 120 -9.19 -10.77 5.69
CA SER A 120 -7.88 -10.35 6.23
C SER A 120 -7.36 -9.02 5.67
N PRO A 121 -8.15 -7.92 5.71
CA PRO A 121 -7.79 -6.67 5.07
C PRO A 121 -6.48 -6.07 5.62
N VAL A 122 -6.21 -6.23 6.92
CA VAL A 122 -4.99 -5.72 7.57
C VAL A 122 -3.74 -6.37 6.98
N ALA A 123 -3.73 -7.69 6.85
CA ALA A 123 -2.58 -8.42 6.30
C ALA A 123 -2.37 -8.11 4.80
N ALA A 124 -3.46 -8.00 4.03
CA ALA A 124 -3.39 -7.69 2.61
C ALA A 124 -2.84 -6.28 2.35
N VAL A 125 -3.36 -5.29 3.07
CA VAL A 125 -2.88 -3.89 2.96
C VAL A 125 -1.42 -3.78 3.39
N LEU A 126 -1.06 -4.39 4.52
CA LEU A 126 0.33 -4.39 4.99
C LEU A 126 1.30 -4.92 3.94
N SER A 127 1.01 -6.10 3.39
CA SER A 127 1.92 -6.73 2.42
C SER A 127 2.04 -5.91 1.14
N ALA A 128 0.92 -5.44 0.60
CA ALA A 128 0.91 -4.63 -0.61
C ALA A 128 1.64 -3.29 -0.43
N ALA A 129 1.34 -2.56 0.67
CA ALA A 129 1.95 -1.26 0.95
C ALA A 129 3.47 -1.36 1.17
N VAL A 130 3.91 -2.31 2.00
CA VAL A 130 5.35 -2.48 2.28
C VAL A 130 6.12 -2.90 1.03
N CYS A 131 5.59 -3.84 0.24
CA CYS A 131 6.23 -4.25 -1.02
C CYS A 131 6.28 -3.11 -2.04
N ALA A 132 5.19 -2.33 -2.18
CA ALA A 132 5.15 -1.18 -3.07
C ALA A 132 6.20 -0.13 -2.70
N VAL A 133 6.23 0.30 -1.44
CA VAL A 133 7.16 1.32 -0.95
C VAL A 133 8.61 0.83 -1.04
N LYS A 134 8.89 -0.41 -0.63
CA LYS A 134 10.26 -0.98 -0.71
C LYS A 134 10.78 -1.02 -2.14
N SER A 135 9.93 -1.20 -3.12
CA SER A 135 10.29 -1.20 -4.54
C SER A 135 10.14 0.18 -5.22
N GLY A 136 9.98 1.24 -4.43
CA GLY A 136 9.96 2.62 -4.92
C GLY A 136 8.69 3.03 -5.65
N ASN A 137 7.58 2.29 -5.47
CA ASN A 137 6.30 2.59 -6.10
C ASN A 137 5.39 3.41 -5.18
N ALA A 138 4.55 4.24 -5.77
CA ALA A 138 3.37 4.77 -5.10
C ALA A 138 2.23 3.75 -5.17
N ILE A 139 1.34 3.75 -4.16
CA ILE A 139 0.21 2.84 -4.11
C ILE A 139 -1.04 3.53 -3.58
N VAL A 140 -2.17 3.33 -4.26
CA VAL A 140 -3.48 3.82 -3.90
C VAL A 140 -4.43 2.64 -3.72
N PHE A 141 -5.08 2.56 -2.56
CA PHE A 141 -5.99 1.48 -2.23
C PHE A 141 -7.45 1.86 -2.51
N ALA A 142 -8.19 0.94 -3.13
CA ALA A 142 -9.65 0.93 -3.16
C ALA A 142 -10.14 -0.10 -2.14
N PRO A 143 -10.81 0.30 -1.04
CA PRO A 143 -11.25 -0.63 -0.02
C PRO A 143 -12.48 -1.40 -0.48
N HIS A 144 -12.58 -2.68 -0.07
CA HIS A 144 -13.82 -3.42 -0.24
C HIS A 144 -14.94 -2.77 0.59
N PRO A 145 -16.20 -2.68 0.09
CA PRO A 145 -17.30 -2.02 0.81
C PRO A 145 -17.59 -2.55 2.23
N ARG A 146 -17.21 -3.80 2.52
CA ARG A 146 -17.35 -4.41 3.85
C ARG A 146 -16.14 -4.21 4.77
N ALA A 147 -15.07 -3.57 4.31
CA ALA A 147 -13.83 -3.40 5.08
C ALA A 147 -13.26 -1.97 4.96
N VAL A 148 -14.12 -0.98 4.73
CA VAL A 148 -13.69 0.41 4.46
C VAL A 148 -12.93 0.99 5.63
N LYS A 149 -13.52 0.94 6.84
CA LYS A 149 -12.93 1.56 8.03
C LYS A 149 -11.59 0.91 8.39
N THR A 150 -11.54 -0.42 8.39
CA THR A 150 -10.34 -1.17 8.71
C THR A 150 -9.23 -0.91 7.67
N THR A 151 -9.56 -0.92 6.38
CA THR A 151 -8.60 -0.66 5.30
C THR A 151 -8.04 0.75 5.40
N VAL A 152 -8.90 1.76 5.46
CA VAL A 152 -8.51 3.18 5.60
C VAL A 152 -7.62 3.36 6.82
N ARG A 153 -8.04 2.85 7.99
CA ARG A 153 -7.26 2.97 9.23
C ARG A 153 -5.89 2.29 9.13
N THR A 154 -5.83 1.11 8.51
CA THR A 154 -4.57 0.40 8.31
C THR A 154 -3.63 1.21 7.42
N VAL A 155 -4.14 1.75 6.30
CA VAL A 155 -3.35 2.61 5.40
C VAL A 155 -2.87 3.87 6.12
N HIS A 156 -3.71 4.55 6.90
CA HIS A 156 -3.31 5.75 7.65
C HIS A 156 -2.17 5.48 8.63
N ILE A 157 -2.22 4.36 9.38
CA ILE A 157 -1.13 3.99 10.31
C ILE A 157 0.19 3.77 9.55
N LEU A 158 0.11 3.09 8.41
CA LEU A 158 1.27 2.84 7.56
C LEU A 158 1.80 4.13 6.92
N GLU A 159 0.90 5.01 6.46
CA GLU A 159 1.24 6.30 5.87
C GLU A 159 1.91 7.24 6.89
N GLU A 160 1.34 7.40 8.07
CA GLU A 160 1.93 8.23 9.15
C GLU A 160 3.36 7.78 9.46
N ALA A 161 3.57 6.49 9.71
CA ALA A 161 4.90 5.95 9.98
C ALA A 161 5.86 6.12 8.80
N ALA A 162 5.37 5.97 7.59
CA ALA A 162 6.16 6.15 6.38
C ALA A 162 6.56 7.62 6.17
N LEU A 163 5.65 8.56 6.40
CA LEU A 163 5.92 10.01 6.32
C LEU A 163 6.95 10.44 7.37
N GLU A 164 6.84 9.96 8.62
CA GLU A 164 7.83 10.21 9.67
C GLU A 164 9.22 9.65 9.29
N ALA A 165 9.26 8.52 8.58
CA ALA A 165 10.49 7.92 8.07
C ALA A 165 11.03 8.60 6.80
N GLY A 166 10.30 9.57 6.23
CA GLY A 166 10.70 10.40 5.09
C GLY A 166 10.12 9.96 3.74
N LEU A 167 8.98 9.24 3.73
CA LEU A 167 8.19 9.01 2.52
C LEU A 167 7.62 10.35 2.03
N VAL A 168 7.41 10.47 0.73
CA VAL A 168 6.75 11.63 0.14
C VAL A 168 5.22 11.50 0.28
N ARG A 169 4.54 12.60 0.57
CA ARG A 169 3.08 12.66 0.65
C ARG A 169 2.45 12.27 -0.69
N GLY A 170 1.33 11.55 -0.64
CA GLY A 170 0.65 11.00 -1.82
C GLY A 170 1.19 9.66 -2.32
N ALA A 171 2.35 9.20 -1.82
CA ALA A 171 2.92 7.91 -2.24
C ALA A 171 2.16 6.68 -1.69
N LEU A 172 1.44 6.82 -0.60
CA LEU A 172 0.61 5.77 0.01
C LEU A 172 -0.71 6.41 0.43
N SER A 173 -1.81 5.95 -0.14
CA SER A 173 -3.14 6.50 0.14
C SER A 173 -4.25 5.46 -0.06
N CYS A 174 -5.45 5.80 0.40
CA CYS A 174 -6.64 4.96 0.29
C CYS A 174 -7.87 5.84 0.06
N SER A 175 -8.75 5.42 -0.86
CA SER A 175 -10.04 6.10 -0.98
C SER A 175 -10.93 5.79 0.23
N GLU A 176 -11.64 6.80 0.73
CA GLU A 176 -12.57 6.66 1.85
C GLU A 176 -14.00 6.38 1.39
N THR A 177 -14.31 6.78 0.15
CA THR A 177 -15.63 6.59 -0.45
C THR A 177 -15.67 5.29 -1.24
N ALA A 178 -16.04 4.18 -0.57
CA ALA A 178 -16.19 2.90 -1.26
C ALA A 178 -17.43 2.89 -2.16
N ALA A 179 -17.21 3.06 -3.45
CA ALA A 179 -18.17 2.90 -4.53
C ALA A 179 -17.51 2.17 -5.70
N LYS A 180 -18.30 1.42 -6.46
CA LYS A 180 -17.81 0.65 -7.61
C LYS A 180 -17.17 1.56 -8.67
N GLU A 181 -17.77 2.71 -8.90
CA GLU A 181 -17.36 3.71 -9.88
C GLU A 181 -15.98 4.29 -9.53
N GLY A 182 -15.74 4.60 -8.25
CA GLY A 182 -14.43 5.05 -7.77
C GLY A 182 -13.35 3.98 -7.90
N ALA A 183 -13.67 2.72 -7.60
CA ALA A 183 -12.73 1.62 -7.79
C ALA A 183 -12.40 1.40 -9.28
N ILE A 184 -13.40 1.46 -10.18
CA ILE A 184 -13.18 1.37 -11.62
C ILE A 184 -12.29 2.53 -12.09
N GLU A 185 -12.59 3.76 -11.68
CA GLU A 185 -11.78 4.93 -12.05
C GLU A 185 -10.33 4.76 -11.63
N LEU A 186 -10.08 4.31 -10.39
CA LEU A 186 -8.74 4.08 -9.87
C LEU A 186 -7.99 3.00 -10.67
N LEU A 187 -8.63 1.87 -10.97
CA LEU A 187 -8.01 0.76 -11.70
C LEU A 187 -7.79 1.07 -13.19
N SER A 188 -8.60 1.93 -13.80
CA SER A 188 -8.51 2.30 -15.22
C SER A 188 -7.86 3.67 -15.47
N HIS A 189 -7.39 4.33 -14.40
CA HIS A 189 -6.79 5.66 -14.51
C HIS A 189 -5.52 5.64 -15.39
N PRO A 190 -5.28 6.65 -16.23
CA PRO A 190 -4.10 6.70 -17.12
C PRO A 190 -2.75 6.58 -16.39
N GLU A 191 -2.68 7.05 -15.14
CA GLU A 191 -1.48 6.96 -14.30
C GLU A 191 -1.30 5.58 -13.62
N THR A 192 -2.26 4.65 -13.73
CA THR A 192 -2.13 3.31 -13.18
C THR A 192 -1.16 2.49 -14.00
N ASN A 193 -0.02 2.14 -13.40
CA ASN A 193 1.02 1.35 -14.03
C ASN A 193 0.92 -0.15 -13.68
N LEU A 194 0.34 -0.48 -12.52
CA LEU A 194 0.16 -1.86 -12.04
C LEU A 194 -1.14 -1.98 -11.25
N ILE A 195 -1.86 -3.08 -11.44
CA ILE A 195 -3.05 -3.42 -10.67
C ILE A 195 -2.73 -4.59 -9.75
N LEU A 196 -3.05 -4.46 -8.46
CA LEU A 196 -3.06 -5.53 -7.47
C LEU A 196 -4.51 -5.86 -7.09
N ASN A 197 -4.87 -7.16 -7.24
CA ASN A 197 -6.20 -7.68 -6.90
C ASN A 197 -6.07 -9.03 -6.20
#